data_f6c0d3f84307a363eb1656fac173e1bd
#
_entry.id   f6c0d3f84307a363eb1656fac173e1bd
#
_cell.length_a   1.000
_cell.length_b   1.000
_cell.length_c   1.000
_cell.angle_alpha   90.00
_cell.angle_beta   90.00
_cell.angle_gamma   90.00
#
_symmetry.space_group_name_H-M   'P 1'
#
loop_
_entity.id
_entity.type
_entity.pdbx_description
1 polymer ?
#
loop_
_entity_poly.entity_id
_entity_poly.type
_entity_poly.pdbx_seq_one_letter_code
_entity_poly.pdbx_strand_id
1 'polypeptide(L)' 'IRDRIYSNDRGGLLVDILKQVGTTKAKILGVNTKTTKEKIAIIEITLEVENTEELDKAQKAIRRVESVYEVRRKK' A
#
# COMPACT_ATOMS: atom_id res chain seq x y z
N ILE A 1 0.15 -2.52 -11.96
CA ILE A 1 1.31 -2.10 -11.16
C ILE A 1 1.23 -2.69 -9.77
N ARG A 2 2.31 -3.26 -9.31
CA ARG A 2 2.43 -3.79 -7.96
C ARG A 2 3.28 -2.87 -7.11
N ASP A 3 2.79 -2.59 -5.92
CA ASP A 3 3.56 -1.89 -4.90
C ASP A 3 3.75 -2.82 -3.71
N ARG A 4 4.95 -2.76 -3.13
CA ARG A 4 5.24 -3.48 -1.89
C ARG A 4 5.38 -2.46 -0.78
N ILE A 5 4.60 -2.65 0.28
CA ILE A 5 4.53 -1.74 1.40
C ILE A 5 5.14 -2.40 2.61
N TYR A 6 6.06 -1.70 3.26
CA TYR A 6 6.67 -2.15 4.51
C TYR A 6 6.17 -1.29 5.65
N SER A 7 5.69 -1.93 6.68
CA SER A 7 5.11 -1.23 7.83
C SER A 7 5.34 -2.04 9.10
N ASN A 8 5.30 -1.36 10.24
CA ASN A 8 5.17 -2.07 11.50
C ASN A 8 3.80 -2.73 11.55
N ASP A 9 3.75 -4.01 11.97
CA ASP A 9 2.50 -4.72 12.09
C ASP A 9 1.68 -4.13 13.24
N ARG A 10 0.44 -3.75 12.96
CA ARG A 10 -0.48 -3.21 13.95
C ARG A 10 -1.93 -3.46 13.57
N GLY A 11 -2.83 -3.39 14.54
CA GLY A 11 -4.25 -3.54 14.26
C GLY A 11 -4.75 -2.43 13.34
N GLY A 12 -5.59 -2.80 12.37
CA GLY A 12 -6.20 -1.85 11.44
C GLY A 12 -5.30 -1.37 10.31
N LEU A 13 -4.06 -1.86 10.21
CA LEU A 13 -3.11 -1.42 9.19
C LEU A 13 -3.66 -1.59 7.78
N LEU A 14 -4.14 -2.77 7.44
CA LEU A 14 -4.64 -3.04 6.09
C LEU A 14 -5.86 -2.18 5.77
N VAL A 15 -6.76 -2.01 6.73
CA VAL A 15 -7.94 -1.17 6.58
C VAL A 15 -7.55 0.27 6.29
N ASP A 16 -6.57 0.79 7.03
CA ASP A 16 -6.10 2.17 6.82
C ASP A 16 -5.49 2.34 5.45
N ILE A 17 -4.68 1.38 4.99
CA ILE A 17 -4.09 1.42 3.66
C ILE A 17 -5.18 1.42 2.58
N LEU A 18 -6.15 0.52 2.70
CA LEU A 18 -7.24 0.43 1.73
C LEU A 18 -8.09 1.71 1.71
N LYS A 19 -8.32 2.32 2.86
CA LYS A 19 -9.04 3.60 2.94
C LYS A 19 -8.28 4.70 2.22
N GLN A 20 -6.97 4.79 2.42
CA GLN A 20 -6.17 5.83 1.78
C GLN A 20 -6.14 5.66 0.26
N VAL A 21 -5.96 4.44 -0.22
CA VAL A 21 -6.00 4.17 -1.66
C VAL A 21 -7.39 4.47 -2.21
N GLY A 22 -8.44 4.21 -1.44
CA GLY A 22 -9.81 4.48 -1.84
C GLY A 22 -10.12 5.97 -2.04
N THR A 23 -9.28 6.87 -1.52
CA THR A 23 -9.44 8.31 -1.77
C THR A 23 -8.87 8.73 -3.13
N THR A 24 -8.20 7.81 -3.82
CA THR A 24 -7.59 8.07 -5.12
C THR A 24 -8.40 7.38 -6.21
N LYS A 25 -8.05 7.63 -7.48
CA LYS A 25 -8.69 6.99 -8.61
C LYS A 25 -8.14 5.59 -8.90
N ALA A 26 -7.09 5.18 -8.21
CA ALA A 26 -6.50 3.87 -8.41
C ALA A 26 -7.47 2.78 -7.96
N LYS A 27 -7.54 1.71 -8.74
CA LYS A 27 -8.35 0.53 -8.40
C LYS A 27 -7.45 -0.54 -7.82
N ILE A 28 -7.91 -1.19 -6.77
CA ILE A 28 -7.19 -2.29 -6.14
C ILE A 28 -7.62 -3.59 -6.82
N LEU A 29 -6.68 -4.25 -7.48
CA LEU A 29 -6.94 -5.51 -8.17
C LEU A 29 -6.61 -6.73 -7.30
N GLY A 30 -5.73 -6.57 -6.34
CA GLY A 30 -5.37 -7.64 -5.44
C GLY A 30 -4.53 -7.14 -4.28
N VAL A 31 -4.58 -7.87 -3.19
CA VAL A 31 -3.80 -7.57 -1.98
C VAL A 31 -3.28 -8.87 -1.41
N ASN A 32 -2.00 -8.87 -1.04
CA ASN A 32 -1.37 -10.01 -0.41
C ASN A 32 -0.56 -9.51 0.78
N THR A 33 -0.70 -10.15 1.93
CA THR A 33 -0.02 -9.71 3.14
C THR A 33 0.81 -10.82 3.75
N LYS A 34 1.94 -10.44 4.33
CA LYS A 34 2.81 -11.33 5.09
C LYS A 34 3.31 -10.60 6.32
N THR A 35 3.50 -11.33 7.41
CA THR A 35 4.08 -10.77 8.63
C THR A 35 5.35 -11.54 8.95
N THR A 36 6.43 -10.83 9.24
CA THR A 36 7.72 -11.44 9.60
C THR A 36 7.79 -11.71 11.10
N LYS A 37 8.83 -12.43 11.51
CA LYS A 37 9.09 -12.72 12.92
C LYS A 37 9.35 -11.44 13.73
N GLU A 38 9.87 -10.42 13.08
CA GLU A 38 10.16 -9.12 13.70
C GLU A 38 8.94 -8.21 13.74
N LYS A 39 7.76 -8.74 13.44
CA LYS A 39 6.51 -8.00 13.41
C LYS A 39 6.50 -6.89 12.36
N ILE A 40 7.15 -7.16 11.24
CA ILE A 40 7.10 -6.28 10.06
C ILE A 40 6.02 -6.81 9.13
N ALA A 41 5.10 -5.94 8.77
CA ALA A 41 4.07 -6.28 7.78
C ALA A 41 4.58 -5.95 6.39
N ILE A 42 4.50 -6.92 5.48
CA ILE A 42 4.83 -6.73 4.07
C ILE A 42 3.54 -6.91 3.28
N ILE A 43 3.08 -5.84 2.67
CA ILE A 43 1.82 -5.84 1.94
C ILE A 43 2.11 -5.61 0.46
N GLU A 44 1.75 -6.57 -0.38
CA GLU A 44 1.82 -6.40 -1.82
C GLU A 44 0.43 -6.04 -2.32
N ILE A 45 0.33 -4.90 -2.97
CA ILE A 45 -0.93 -4.42 -3.51
C ILE A 45 -0.78 -4.24 -5.02
N THR A 46 -1.76 -4.75 -5.76
CA THR A 46 -1.80 -4.60 -7.21
C THR A 46 -2.82 -3.53 -7.55
N LEU A 47 -2.38 -2.50 -8.25
CA LEU A 47 -3.18 -1.34 -8.58
C LEU A 47 -3.37 -1.22 -10.08
N GLU A 48 -4.55 -0.77 -10.48
CA GLU A 48 -4.83 -0.32 -11.84
C GLU A 48 -4.94 1.20 -11.83
N VAL A 49 -4.09 1.85 -12.63
CA VAL A 49 -4.08 3.30 -12.77
C VAL A 49 -4.04 3.66 -14.24
N GLU A 50 -4.56 4.84 -14.59
CA GLU A 50 -4.60 5.29 -15.98
C GLU A 50 -3.31 5.99 -16.41
N ASN A 51 -2.56 6.54 -15.44
CA ASN A 51 -1.35 7.29 -15.74
C ASN A 51 -0.43 7.34 -14.51
N THR A 52 0.78 7.87 -14.69
CA THR A 52 1.75 7.98 -13.61
C THR A 52 1.32 8.94 -12.52
N GLU A 53 0.55 9.96 -12.85
CA GLU A 53 0.04 10.90 -11.86
C GLU A 53 -0.88 10.21 -10.85
N GLU A 54 -1.76 9.35 -11.32
CA GLU A 54 -2.62 8.55 -10.43
C GLU A 54 -1.80 7.59 -9.57
N LEU A 55 -0.75 7.00 -10.13
CA LEU A 55 0.13 6.14 -9.37
C LEU A 55 0.82 6.91 -8.25
N ASP A 56 1.34 8.10 -8.55
CA ASP A 56 1.98 8.96 -7.54
C ASP A 56 1.02 9.31 -6.41
N LYS A 57 -0.22 9.64 -6.75
CA LYS A 57 -1.24 9.96 -5.75
C LYS A 57 -1.53 8.76 -4.85
N ALA A 58 -1.62 7.58 -5.43
CA ALA A 58 -1.85 6.35 -4.67
C ALA A 58 -0.69 6.07 -3.72
N GLN A 59 0.55 6.20 -4.20
CA GLN A 59 1.73 5.98 -3.38
C GLN A 59 1.82 6.99 -2.23
N LYS A 60 1.52 8.25 -2.50
CA LYS A 60 1.51 9.29 -1.45
C LYS A 60 0.44 9.02 -0.41
N ALA A 61 -0.74 8.57 -0.85
CA ALA A 61 -1.82 8.21 0.06
C ALA A 61 -1.41 7.08 1.00
N ILE A 62 -0.75 6.05 0.46
CA ILE A 62 -0.27 4.93 1.27
C ILE A 62 0.78 5.39 2.29
N ARG A 63 1.68 6.29 1.88
CA ARG A 63 2.71 6.82 2.78
C ARG A 63 2.16 7.64 3.93
N ARG A 64 0.93 8.14 3.81
CA ARG A 64 0.28 8.87 4.90
C ARG A 64 -0.20 7.96 6.02
N VAL A 65 -0.29 6.67 5.77
CA VAL A 65 -0.72 5.72 6.79
C VAL A 65 0.34 5.65 7.89
N GLU A 66 -0.10 5.85 9.13
CA GLU A 66 0.78 5.75 10.27
C GLU A 66 1.39 4.36 10.34
N SER A 67 2.65 4.27 10.64
CA SER A 67 3.49 3.08 10.72
C SER A 67 4.06 2.59 9.39
N VAL A 68 3.59 3.05 8.25
CA VAL A 68 4.20 2.74 6.95
C VAL A 68 5.52 3.52 6.84
N TYR A 69 6.63 2.81 6.62
CA TYR A 69 7.92 3.47 6.50
C TYR A 69 8.57 3.31 5.13
N GLU A 70 8.05 2.45 4.28
CA GLU A 70 8.59 2.28 2.94
C GLU A 70 7.52 1.79 1.98
N VAL A 71 7.50 2.37 0.79
CA VAL A 71 6.66 1.91 -0.32
C VAL A 71 7.56 1.76 -1.54
N ARG A 72 7.63 0.56 -2.09
CA ARG A 72 8.42 0.26 -3.29
C ARG A 72 7.52 -0.19 -4.42
N ARG A 73 7.78 0.34 -5.61
CA ARG A 73 7.12 -0.16 -6.80
C ARG A 73 7.82 -1.42 -7.28
N LYS A 74 7.08 -2.49 -7.42
CA LYS A 74 7.59 -3.76 -7.91
C LYS A 74 7.30 -3.86 -9.41
N LYS A 75 8.34 -4.04 -10.16
CA LYS A 75 8.21 -4.23 -11.61
C LYS A 75 7.76 -5.65 -11.94
#